data_cacc17bb228224bd0e1c4790814f3924
#
_entry.id   cacc17bb228224bd0e1c4790814f3924
#
_cell.length_a   1.000
_cell.length_b   1.000
_cell.length_c   1.000
_cell.angle_alpha   90.00
_cell.angle_beta   90.00
_cell.angle_gamma   90.00
#
_symmetry.space_group_name_H-M   'P 1'
#
loop_
_entity.id
_entity.type
_entity.pdbx_description
1 polymer ?
#
loop_
_entity_poly.entity_id
_entity_poly.type
_entity_poly.pdbx_seq_one_letter_code
_entity_poly.pdbx_strand_id
1 'polypeptide(L)'
;MTTQANASVRVEILAREDCPNRGMALVVVERVVDETGIPAEIEVVEVASDEDAEEHRALGSPTVLVDGRDVDPDPLYSDYSADDRIYKTHRGPSGWPEPEWIRDALLRAVAHTTSNGTH
;
A
#
# COMPACT_ATOMS: atom_id res chain seq x y z
N MET A 1 -13.47 16.12 19.39
CA MET A 1 -13.13 16.05 19.03
C MET A 1 -12.49 15.68 18.05
N THR A 2 -12.26 15.73 17.48
CA THR A 2 -11.58 15.63 16.32
C THR A 2 -10.35 14.85 16.29
N THR A 3 -9.82 14.48 17.35
CA THR A 3 -8.61 13.70 17.39
C THR A 3 -8.75 12.36 16.74
N GLN A 4 -9.95 11.92 16.55
CA GLN A 4 -10.14 10.61 15.92
C GLN A 4 -9.62 10.57 14.52
N ALA A 5 -9.62 11.69 13.84
CA ALA A 5 -9.13 11.72 12.48
C ALA A 5 -7.68 11.29 12.39
N ASN A 6 -6.95 11.46 13.48
CA ASN A 6 -5.53 11.13 13.47
C ASN A 6 -5.26 9.66 13.69
N ALA A 7 -6.29 8.91 14.03
CA ALA A 7 -6.10 7.49 14.32
C ALA A 7 -6.13 6.61 13.09
N SER A 8 -6.53 7.16 11.95
CA SER A 8 -6.63 6.35 10.75
C SER A 8 -5.26 6.10 10.13
N VAL A 9 -5.05 4.86 9.72
CA VAL A 9 -3.88 4.49 8.95
C VAL A 9 -4.13 4.92 7.51
N ARG A 10 -3.09 5.40 6.84
CA ARG A 10 -3.22 5.83 5.46
C ARG A 10 -2.72 4.76 4.52
N VAL A 11 -3.58 4.34 3.60
CA VAL A 11 -3.21 3.35 2.58
C VAL A 11 -3.33 4.01 1.22
N GLU A 12 -2.24 3.97 0.45
CA GLU A 12 -2.23 4.53 -0.88
C GLU A 12 -1.98 3.43 -1.89
N ILE A 13 -2.79 3.41 -2.95
CA ILE A 13 -2.59 2.51 -4.06
C ILE A 13 -2.18 3.36 -5.25
N LEU A 14 -0.92 3.23 -5.65
CA LEU A 14 -0.36 4.05 -6.71
C LEU A 14 -0.34 3.22 -7.98
N ALA A 15 -1.01 3.70 -9.02
CA ALA A 15 -1.13 2.90 -10.25
C ALA A 15 -1.46 3.79 -11.42
N ARG A 16 -1.07 3.30 -12.62
CA ARG A 16 -1.53 3.94 -13.85
C ARG A 16 -3.03 3.73 -13.98
N GLU A 17 -3.68 4.63 -14.67
CA GLU A 17 -5.11 4.54 -14.90
C GLU A 17 -5.48 3.25 -15.64
N ASP A 18 -4.63 2.83 -16.57
CA ASP A 18 -4.88 1.63 -17.37
C ASP A 18 -4.21 0.38 -16.81
N CYS A 19 -3.76 0.42 -15.57
CA CYS A 19 -3.10 -0.73 -14.97
C CYS A 19 -4.08 -1.88 -14.78
N PRO A 20 -3.81 -3.06 -15.36
CA PRO A 20 -4.75 -4.17 -15.26
C PRO A 20 -4.90 -4.72 -13.86
N ASN A 21 -3.94 -4.45 -12.98
CA ASN A 21 -3.95 -5.00 -11.63
C ASN A 21 -4.37 -3.99 -10.57
N ARG A 22 -4.74 -2.78 -10.99
CA ARG A 22 -5.16 -1.75 -10.03
C ARG A 22 -6.39 -2.17 -9.26
N GLY A 23 -7.37 -2.72 -9.97
CA GLY A 23 -8.60 -3.14 -9.33
C GLY A 23 -8.39 -4.25 -8.33
N MET A 24 -7.53 -5.22 -8.66
CA MET A 24 -7.25 -6.30 -7.73
C MET A 24 -6.51 -5.81 -6.50
N ALA A 25 -5.58 -4.89 -6.68
CA ALA A 25 -4.87 -4.33 -5.54
C ALA A 25 -5.87 -3.66 -4.59
N LEU A 26 -6.82 -2.91 -5.14
CA LEU A 26 -7.82 -2.25 -4.30
C LEU A 26 -8.70 -3.27 -3.58
N VAL A 27 -9.13 -4.31 -4.29
CA VAL A 27 -9.97 -5.35 -3.68
C VAL A 27 -9.25 -6.01 -2.52
N VAL A 28 -7.99 -6.35 -2.72
CA VAL A 28 -7.22 -7.03 -1.67
C VAL A 28 -7.02 -6.11 -0.47
N VAL A 29 -6.69 -4.84 -0.72
CA VAL A 29 -6.51 -3.88 0.36
C VAL A 29 -7.81 -3.71 1.15
N GLU A 30 -8.93 -3.54 0.45
CA GLU A 30 -10.21 -3.34 1.13
C GLU A 30 -10.57 -4.55 1.97
N ARG A 31 -10.32 -5.75 1.44
CA ARG A 31 -10.61 -6.97 2.18
C ARG A 31 -9.80 -7.06 3.46
N VAL A 32 -8.50 -6.79 3.37
CA VAL A 32 -7.63 -6.89 4.54
C VAL A 32 -8.00 -5.83 5.58
N VAL A 33 -8.28 -4.60 5.14
CA VAL A 33 -8.73 -3.56 6.06
C VAL A 33 -10.00 -3.99 6.76
N ASP A 34 -10.94 -4.54 6.02
CA ASP A 34 -12.20 -5.00 6.58
C ASP A 34 -11.99 -6.14 7.58
N GLU A 35 -11.14 -7.09 7.25
CA GLU A 35 -10.88 -8.23 8.12
C GLU A 35 -10.18 -7.84 9.41
N THR A 36 -9.28 -6.87 9.35
CA THR A 36 -8.55 -6.43 10.54
C THR A 36 -9.37 -5.51 11.42
N GLY A 37 -10.35 -4.84 10.84
CA GLY A 37 -11.11 -3.83 11.58
C GLY A 37 -10.32 -2.57 11.89
N ILE A 38 -9.14 -2.43 11.33
CA ILE A 38 -8.29 -1.27 11.57
C ILE A 38 -8.83 -0.08 10.77
N PRO A 39 -9.09 1.06 11.41
CA PRO A 39 -9.52 2.24 10.67
C PRO A 39 -8.44 2.68 9.70
N ALA A 40 -8.80 2.79 8.44
CA ALA A 40 -7.83 3.16 7.41
C ALA A 40 -8.51 4.01 6.35
N GLU A 41 -7.75 4.97 5.84
CA GLU A 41 -8.17 5.76 4.69
C GLU A 41 -7.47 5.20 3.47
N ILE A 42 -8.23 4.78 2.48
CA ILE A 42 -7.69 4.19 1.28
C ILE A 42 -7.84 5.18 0.14
N GLU A 43 -6.73 5.49 -0.50
CA GLU A 43 -6.72 6.44 -1.61
C GLU A 43 -6.03 5.78 -2.80
N VAL A 44 -6.66 5.89 -3.97
CA VAL A 44 -6.04 5.44 -5.22
C VAL A 44 -5.48 6.66 -5.91
N VAL A 45 -4.18 6.66 -6.15
CA VAL A 45 -3.49 7.80 -6.74
C VAL A 45 -2.96 7.39 -8.10
N GLU A 46 -3.26 8.19 -9.11
CA GLU A 46 -2.79 7.90 -10.46
C GLU A 46 -1.32 8.27 -10.60
N VAL A 47 -0.54 7.35 -11.14
CA VAL A 47 0.86 7.56 -11.44
C VAL A 47 1.01 7.35 -12.95
N ALA A 48 1.10 8.45 -13.70
CA ALA A 48 1.04 8.39 -15.16
C ALA A 48 2.41 8.31 -15.82
N SER A 49 3.47 8.62 -15.08
CA SER A 49 4.82 8.68 -15.65
C SER A 49 5.83 8.27 -14.59
N ASP A 50 7.07 8.05 -15.03
CA ASP A 50 8.15 7.75 -14.08
C ASP A 50 8.42 8.93 -13.16
N GLU A 51 8.16 10.15 -13.62
CA GLU A 51 8.29 11.33 -12.76
C GLU A 51 7.26 11.30 -11.64
N ASP A 52 6.03 10.94 -11.96
CA ASP A 52 5.00 10.78 -10.95
C ASP A 52 5.37 9.68 -9.97
N ALA A 53 5.94 8.59 -10.49
CA ALA A 53 6.37 7.47 -9.66
C ALA A 53 7.43 7.91 -8.67
N GLU A 54 8.36 8.73 -9.12
CA GLU A 54 9.41 9.23 -8.24
C GLU A 54 8.83 10.13 -7.17
N GLU A 55 7.91 10.98 -7.54
CA GLU A 55 7.26 11.89 -6.60
C GLU A 55 6.51 11.13 -5.51
N HIS A 56 5.82 10.08 -5.89
CA HIS A 56 5.00 9.31 -4.96
C HIS A 56 5.70 8.06 -4.42
N ARG A 57 6.92 7.78 -4.87
CA ARG A 57 7.73 6.64 -4.42
C ARG A 57 7.15 5.31 -4.83
N ALA A 58 6.64 5.23 -6.06
CA ALA A 58 6.07 4.00 -6.61
C ALA A 58 7.16 3.18 -7.28
N LEU A 59 7.33 1.95 -6.84
CA LEU A 59 8.29 1.01 -7.44
C LEU A 59 7.67 0.24 -8.59
N GLY A 60 6.58 0.72 -9.12
CA GLY A 60 5.87 0.10 -10.22
C GLY A 60 4.38 0.25 -10.02
N SER A 61 3.60 -0.29 -10.94
CA SER A 61 2.15 -0.18 -10.91
C SER A 61 1.54 -1.58 -10.81
N PRO A 62 0.77 -1.87 -9.78
CA PRO A 62 0.41 -1.03 -8.65
C PRO A 62 1.43 -1.10 -7.50
N THR A 63 1.56 -0.01 -6.77
CA THR A 63 2.33 0.02 -5.53
C THR A 63 1.36 0.32 -4.39
N VAL A 64 1.49 -0.41 -3.29
CA VAL A 64 0.66 -0.19 -2.11
C VAL A 64 1.54 0.30 -0.97
N LEU A 65 1.22 1.47 -0.46
CA LEU A 65 1.95 2.06 0.67
C LEU A 65 1.04 2.13 1.88
N VAL A 66 1.56 1.75 3.03
CA VAL A 66 0.87 1.94 4.30
C VAL A 66 1.68 2.93 5.11
N ASP A 67 1.08 4.07 5.39
CA ASP A 67 1.75 5.19 6.06
C ASP A 67 3.08 5.51 5.37
N GLY A 68 3.06 5.49 4.04
CA GLY A 68 4.21 5.86 3.24
C GLY A 68 5.24 4.78 2.99
N ARG A 69 5.02 3.57 3.49
CA ARG A 69 5.97 2.47 3.32
C ARG A 69 5.40 1.39 2.43
N ASP A 70 6.22 0.89 1.52
CA ASP A 70 5.84 -0.19 0.63
C ASP A 70 5.52 -1.44 1.46
N VAL A 71 4.42 -2.11 1.14
CA VAL A 71 4.01 -3.29 1.90
C VAL A 71 4.88 -4.51 1.59
N ASP A 72 5.58 -4.49 0.45
CA ASP A 72 6.45 -5.60 0.08
C ASP A 72 7.70 -5.55 0.97
N PRO A 73 7.97 -6.58 1.76
CA PRO A 73 9.13 -6.54 2.66
C PRO A 73 10.46 -6.65 1.93
N ASP A 74 10.44 -7.11 0.67
CA ASP A 74 11.68 -7.32 -0.06
C ASP A 74 11.42 -7.12 -1.55
N PRO A 75 11.21 -5.85 -1.98
CA PRO A 75 10.84 -5.59 -3.37
C PRO A 75 11.95 -5.97 -4.34
N LEU A 76 11.52 -6.38 -5.53
CA LEU A 76 12.45 -6.72 -6.61
C LEU A 76 13.08 -5.48 -7.25
N TYR A 77 12.49 -4.32 -6.99
CA TYR A 77 12.87 -3.10 -7.68
C TYR A 77 13.54 -2.12 -6.74
N SER A 78 14.49 -1.37 -7.26
CA SER A 78 15.15 -0.33 -6.49
C SER A 78 14.91 1.06 -7.07
N ASP A 79 14.34 1.14 -8.28
CA ASP A 79 14.08 2.42 -8.93
C ASP A 79 12.58 2.66 -9.01
N TYR A 80 12.19 3.90 -8.84
CA TYR A 80 10.78 4.28 -8.99
C TYR A 80 10.38 4.25 -10.44
N SER A 81 9.19 3.75 -10.70
CA SER A 81 8.73 3.53 -12.07
C SER A 81 7.21 3.42 -12.10
N ALA A 82 6.62 3.79 -13.24
CA ALA A 82 5.21 3.58 -13.48
C ALA A 82 4.95 2.30 -14.27
N ASP A 83 5.98 1.53 -14.57
CA ASP A 83 5.82 0.28 -15.32
C ASP A 83 5.12 -0.78 -14.48
N ASP A 84 4.64 -1.83 -15.15
CA ASP A 84 3.99 -2.94 -14.46
C ASP A 84 4.93 -3.54 -13.42
N ARG A 85 4.35 -3.83 -12.26
CA ARG A 85 5.12 -4.36 -11.14
C ARG A 85 4.77 -5.81 -10.90
N ILE A 86 5.80 -6.60 -10.57
CA ILE A 86 5.62 -7.99 -10.19
C ILE A 86 6.01 -8.13 -8.73
N TYR A 87 5.14 -8.79 -7.97
CA TYR A 87 5.39 -9.14 -6.58
C TYR A 87 5.78 -10.59 -6.50
N LYS A 88 6.88 -10.86 -5.81
CA LYS A 88 7.34 -12.23 -5.63
C LYS A 88 6.70 -12.79 -4.36
N THR A 89 5.57 -13.44 -4.53
CA THR A 89 4.83 -13.98 -3.40
C THR A 89 5.18 -15.44 -3.19
N HIS A 90 4.76 -15.99 -2.06
CA HIS A 90 5.01 -17.41 -1.80
C HIS A 90 4.21 -18.31 -2.72
N ARG A 91 3.24 -17.76 -3.45
CA ARG A 91 2.46 -18.50 -4.44
C ARG A 91 3.00 -18.28 -5.85
N GLY A 92 4.13 -17.59 -5.99
CA GLY A 92 4.70 -17.25 -7.27
C GLY A 92 4.50 -15.80 -7.63
N PRO A 93 4.84 -15.42 -8.86
CA PRO A 93 4.71 -14.02 -9.29
C PRO A 93 3.27 -13.57 -9.29
N SER A 94 3.03 -12.33 -8.88
CA SER A 94 1.70 -11.76 -8.79
C SER A 94 1.73 -10.30 -9.20
N GLY A 95 0.61 -9.82 -9.74
CA GLY A 95 0.47 -8.41 -10.09
C GLY A 95 0.02 -7.55 -8.93
N TRP A 96 -0.22 -8.12 -7.76
CA TRP A 96 -0.63 -7.38 -6.57
C TRP A 96 0.00 -8.04 -5.35
N PRO A 97 0.13 -7.29 -4.22
CA PRO A 97 0.84 -7.82 -3.05
C PRO A 97 0.05 -8.88 -2.31
N GLU A 98 0.74 -9.66 -1.52
CA GLU A 98 0.08 -10.65 -0.67
C GLU A 98 -0.75 -9.98 0.40
N PRO A 99 -1.94 -10.52 0.69
CA PRO A 99 -2.76 -9.98 1.77
C PRO A 99 -2.03 -9.92 3.10
N GLU A 100 -1.19 -10.92 3.37
CA GLU A 100 -0.47 -10.97 4.64
C GLU A 100 0.49 -9.79 4.81
N TRP A 101 1.12 -9.36 3.72
CA TRP A 101 2.00 -8.20 3.78
C TRP A 101 1.22 -6.93 4.15
N ILE A 102 0.03 -6.80 3.59
CA ILE A 102 -0.82 -5.63 3.89
C ILE A 102 -1.26 -5.69 5.34
N ARG A 103 -1.67 -6.87 5.82
CA ARG A 103 -2.08 -7.03 7.20
C ARG A 103 -0.94 -6.69 8.15
N ASP A 104 0.26 -7.22 7.88
CA ASP A 104 1.40 -6.95 8.73
C ASP A 104 1.74 -5.47 8.75
N ALA A 105 1.64 -4.80 7.60
CA ALA A 105 1.91 -3.38 7.52
C ALA A 105 0.89 -2.58 8.33
N LEU A 106 -0.37 -2.96 8.26
CA LEU A 106 -1.42 -2.28 9.03
C LEU A 106 -1.20 -2.47 10.53
N LEU A 107 -0.85 -3.69 10.93
CA LEU A 107 -0.62 -3.96 12.35
C LEU A 107 0.59 -3.19 12.87
N ARG A 108 1.64 -3.08 12.06
CA ARG A 108 2.81 -2.31 12.46
C ARG A 108 2.47 -0.82 12.57
N ALA A 109 1.65 -0.32 11.66
CA ALA A 109 1.27 1.08 11.69
C ALA A 109 0.48 1.40 12.95
N VAL A 110 -0.44 0.51 13.33
CA VAL A 110 -1.22 0.69 14.55
C VAL A 110 -0.34 0.60 15.79
N ALA A 111 0.57 -0.36 15.82
CA ALA A 111 1.47 -0.55 16.96
C ALA A 111 2.37 0.67 17.13
N HIS A 112 2.86 1.22 16.02
CA HIS A 112 3.70 2.41 16.06
C HIS A 112 2.92 3.60 16.61
N THR A 113 1.68 3.78 16.16
CA THR A 113 0.84 4.87 16.62
C THR A 113 0.54 4.71 18.11
N THR A 114 0.21 3.51 18.55
CA THR A 114 -0.06 3.21 19.93
C THR A 114 1.17 3.51 20.80
N SER A 115 2.33 3.09 20.31
CA SER A 115 3.57 3.32 21.03
C SER A 115 3.83 4.81 21.22
N ASN A 116 3.59 5.60 20.18
CA ASN A 116 3.73 7.04 20.26
C ASN A 116 2.72 7.65 21.22
N GLY A 117 1.52 7.09 21.23
CA GLY A 117 0.45 7.62 22.05
C GLY A 117 0.64 7.40 23.54
N THR A 118 1.52 6.49 23.92
CA THR A 118 1.72 6.18 25.32
C THR A 118 2.66 7.15 26.01
N HIS A 119 3.24 8.02 25.26
CA HIS A 119 4.14 9.02 25.86
C HIS A 119 3.48 10.37 26.03
#